data_b0e142fdd62115fc7e1e493669e5744d
#
_entry.id   b0e142fdd62115fc7e1e493669e5744d
#
_cell.length_a   1.000
_cell.length_b   1.000
_cell.length_c   1.000
_cell.angle_alpha   90.00
_cell.angle_beta   90.00
_cell.angle_gamma   90.00
#
_symmetry.space_group_name_H-M   'P 1'
#
loop_
_entity.id
_entity.type
_entity.pdbx_description
1 polymer ?
#
loop_
_entity_poly.entity_id
_entity_poly.type
_entity_poly.pdbx_seq_one_letter_code
_entity_poly.pdbx_strand_id
1 'polypeptide(L)'
;MKRFAKPFGLKNNIVMLNKKLTFQALFWVLLTIVTYLLLMEIKPTPQTWPKDKLQHVIVFVLLTYLGSKAYPKYGLYVGLGLASYSGLMELLQTAFTHTRTGNIADWLADLAGILLGVYGLNMQNKKLN
;
A
#
# COMPACT_ATOMS: atom_id res chain seq x y z
N MET A 1 18.92 -34.03 -32.35
CA MET A 1 19.01 -32.57 -32.31
C MET A 1 18.49 -32.03 -31.00
N LYS A 2 19.35 -31.48 -30.16
CA LYS A 2 18.90 -30.77 -28.96
C LYS A 2 18.29 -29.43 -29.39
N ARG A 3 16.97 -29.30 -29.25
CA ARG A 3 16.33 -27.99 -29.40
C ARG A 3 16.79 -27.09 -28.26
N PHE A 4 17.60 -26.12 -28.52
CA PHE A 4 17.91 -25.07 -27.56
C PHE A 4 16.61 -24.36 -27.17
N ALA A 5 16.35 -24.26 -25.86
CA ALA A 5 15.23 -23.50 -25.34
C ALA A 5 15.28 -22.09 -25.95
N LYS A 6 14.17 -21.68 -26.56
CA LYS A 6 14.10 -20.38 -27.24
C LYS A 6 14.47 -19.25 -26.27
N PRO A 7 15.35 -18.32 -26.63
CA PRO A 7 15.75 -17.19 -25.76
C PRO A 7 14.59 -16.28 -25.36
N PHE A 8 13.42 -16.44 -25.99
CA PHE A 8 12.20 -15.69 -25.74
C PHE A 8 11.66 -15.86 -24.31
N GLY A 9 11.71 -17.07 -23.74
CA GLY A 9 11.23 -17.32 -22.37
C GLY A 9 12.10 -16.65 -21.31
N LEU A 10 13.41 -16.58 -21.51
CA LEU A 10 14.33 -15.95 -20.56
C LEU A 10 14.13 -14.44 -20.49
N LYS A 11 13.98 -13.76 -21.64
CA LYS A 11 13.70 -12.31 -21.68
C LYS A 11 12.39 -11.97 -20.95
N ASN A 12 11.33 -12.74 -21.16
CA ASN A 12 10.05 -12.51 -20.50
C ASN A 12 10.17 -12.70 -18.99
N ASN A 13 10.89 -13.71 -18.52
CA ASN A 13 11.12 -13.94 -17.10
C ASN A 13 11.90 -12.79 -16.44
N ILE A 14 12.92 -12.26 -17.13
CA ILE A 14 13.69 -11.11 -16.65
C ILE A 14 12.82 -9.85 -16.58
N VAL A 15 12.01 -9.58 -17.60
CA VAL A 15 11.09 -8.42 -17.61
C VAL A 15 10.06 -8.53 -16.48
N MET A 16 9.49 -9.70 -16.25
CA MET A 16 8.53 -9.92 -15.15
C MET A 16 9.18 -9.75 -13.78
N LEU A 17 10.42 -10.26 -13.61
CA LEU A 17 11.18 -10.10 -12.37
C LEU A 17 11.50 -8.63 -12.12
N ASN A 18 11.91 -7.88 -13.14
CA ASN A 18 12.20 -6.45 -13.03
C ASN A 18 10.95 -5.64 -12.63
N LYS A 19 9.80 -5.96 -13.21
CA LYS A 19 8.52 -5.33 -12.81
C LYS A 19 8.18 -5.62 -11.36
N LYS A 20 8.32 -6.87 -10.91
CA LYS A 20 8.08 -7.25 -9.52
C LYS A 20 8.98 -6.49 -8.56
N LEU A 21 10.28 -6.43 -8.84
CA LEU A 21 11.24 -5.68 -8.03
C LEU A 21 10.94 -4.19 -8.00
N THR A 22 10.49 -3.61 -9.11
CA THR A 22 10.06 -2.22 -9.17
C THR A 22 8.86 -1.97 -8.25
N PHE A 23 7.84 -2.82 -8.28
CA PHE A 23 6.69 -2.70 -7.40
C PHE A 23 7.08 -2.89 -5.93
N GLN A 24 7.98 -3.81 -5.62
CA GLN A 24 8.51 -3.99 -4.26
C GLN A 24 9.23 -2.74 -3.77
N ALA A 25 10.10 -2.16 -4.60
CA ALA A 25 10.81 -0.93 -4.26
C ALA A 25 9.84 0.23 -4.02
N LEU A 26 8.87 0.44 -4.92
CA LEU A 26 7.86 1.49 -4.79
C LEU A 26 7.00 1.30 -3.54
N PHE A 27 6.59 0.07 -3.24
CA PHE A 27 5.81 -0.25 -2.05
C PHE A 27 6.55 0.13 -0.78
N TRP A 28 7.80 -0.32 -0.64
CA TRP A 28 8.59 -0.08 0.57
C TRP A 28 9.00 1.38 0.72
N VAL A 29 9.32 2.07 -0.39
CA VAL A 29 9.62 3.51 -0.37
C VAL A 29 8.38 4.29 0.08
N LEU A 30 7.21 4.01 -0.51
CA LEU A 30 5.97 4.68 -0.13
C LEU A 30 5.61 4.40 1.32
N LEU A 31 5.73 3.15 1.78
CA LEU A 31 5.46 2.78 3.17
C LEU A 31 6.36 3.53 4.14
N THR A 32 7.64 3.66 3.81
CA THR A 32 8.62 4.41 4.63
C THR A 32 8.25 5.90 4.69
N ILE A 33 7.91 6.51 3.56
CA ILE A 33 7.47 7.91 3.49
C ILE A 33 6.21 8.12 4.34
N VAL A 34 5.22 7.24 4.20
CA VAL A 34 3.97 7.31 4.96
C VAL A 34 4.24 7.18 6.45
N THR A 35 5.08 6.24 6.87
CA THR A 35 5.48 6.07 8.27
C THR A 35 6.11 7.35 8.83
N TYR A 36 7.04 7.94 8.08
CA TYR A 36 7.67 9.18 8.46
C TYR A 36 6.65 10.31 8.62
N LEU A 37 5.77 10.50 7.63
CA LEU A 37 4.75 11.56 7.65
C LEU A 37 3.73 11.38 8.78
N LEU A 38 3.36 10.12 9.09
CA LEU A 38 2.41 9.83 10.17
C LEU A 38 3.00 10.11 11.55
N LEU A 39 4.30 9.88 11.73
CA LEU A 39 4.98 10.09 13.01
C LEU A 39 5.62 11.47 13.16
N MET A 40 5.70 12.25 12.06
CA MET A 40 6.28 13.58 12.10
C MET A 40 5.36 14.53 12.87
N GLU A 41 5.96 15.30 13.80
CA GLU A 41 5.25 16.38 14.46
C GLU A 41 5.10 17.57 13.49
N ILE A 42 3.88 17.77 13.01
CA ILE A 42 3.53 18.92 12.19
C ILE A 42 2.80 19.92 13.07
N LYS A 43 3.10 21.22 12.90
CA LYS A 43 2.31 22.29 13.54
C LYS A 43 0.83 22.08 13.18
N PRO A 44 -0.09 22.15 14.17
CA PRO A 44 -1.50 21.93 13.90
C PRO A 44 -2.02 22.99 12.93
N THR A 45 -2.13 22.62 11.67
CA THR A 45 -2.99 23.35 10.74
C THR A 45 -4.40 22.83 10.93
N PRO A 46 -5.43 23.70 10.95
CA PRO A 46 -6.81 23.20 11.00
C PRO A 46 -7.07 22.33 9.79
N GLN A 47 -6.96 21.02 9.98
CA GLN A 47 -7.30 20.06 8.94
C GLN A 47 -8.81 20.01 8.84
N THR A 48 -9.33 20.48 7.71
CA THR A 48 -10.75 20.32 7.41
C THR A 48 -11.04 18.84 7.24
N TRP A 49 -11.95 18.35 8.05
CA TRP A 49 -12.30 16.94 8.23
C TRP A 49 -12.35 16.10 6.94
N PRO A 50 -12.95 16.54 5.78
CA PRO A 50 -13.01 15.69 4.60
C PRO A 50 -11.65 15.44 3.93
N LYS A 51 -10.73 16.40 3.98
CA LYS A 51 -9.41 16.32 3.29
C LYS A 51 -8.49 15.31 3.94
N ASP A 52 -8.47 15.28 5.26
CA ASP A 52 -7.63 14.37 6.03
C ASP A 52 -8.03 12.90 5.77
N LYS A 53 -9.32 12.59 5.87
CA LYS A 53 -9.82 11.23 5.61
C LYS A 53 -9.60 10.79 4.17
N LEU A 54 -9.77 11.70 3.21
CA LEU A 54 -9.52 11.42 1.81
C LEU A 54 -8.05 11.08 1.54
N GLN A 55 -7.11 11.77 2.19
CA GLN A 55 -5.68 11.46 2.10
C GLN A 55 -5.39 10.05 2.60
N HIS A 56 -5.94 9.64 3.75
CA HIS A 56 -5.81 8.27 4.27
C HIS A 56 -6.33 7.23 3.28
N VAL A 57 -7.52 7.43 2.74
CA VAL A 57 -8.11 6.52 1.75
C VAL A 57 -7.19 6.37 0.54
N ILE A 58 -6.76 7.48 -0.06
CA ILE A 58 -5.92 7.48 -1.28
C ILE A 58 -4.59 6.76 -1.02
N VAL A 59 -3.92 7.06 0.07
CA VAL A 59 -2.63 6.47 0.43
C VAL A 59 -2.76 4.94 0.58
N PHE A 60 -3.80 4.48 1.27
CA PHE A 60 -4.00 3.05 1.48
C PHE A 60 -4.51 2.30 0.24
N VAL A 61 -5.22 2.98 -0.67
CA VAL A 61 -5.49 2.43 -2.01
C VAL A 61 -4.18 2.19 -2.75
N LEU A 62 -3.27 3.17 -2.76
CA LEU A 62 -1.97 3.05 -3.42
C LEU A 62 -1.09 1.98 -2.78
N LEU A 63 -1.01 1.92 -1.46
CA LEU A 63 -0.24 0.90 -0.74
C LEU A 63 -0.77 -0.50 -1.03
N THR A 64 -2.08 -0.67 -1.05
CA THR A 64 -2.71 -1.96 -1.37
C THR A 64 -2.43 -2.37 -2.80
N TYR A 65 -2.53 -1.44 -3.75
CA TYR A 65 -2.21 -1.70 -5.14
C TYR A 65 -0.75 -2.11 -5.32
N LEU A 66 0.18 -1.31 -4.82
CA LEU A 66 1.62 -1.59 -4.95
C LEU A 66 2.01 -2.88 -4.23
N GLY A 67 1.52 -3.10 -3.03
CA GLY A 67 1.79 -4.31 -2.25
C GLY A 67 1.26 -5.56 -2.93
N SER A 68 0.07 -5.51 -3.50
CA SER A 68 -0.52 -6.64 -4.22
C SER A 68 0.21 -6.94 -5.53
N LYS A 69 0.72 -5.92 -6.23
CA LYS A 69 1.57 -6.12 -7.42
C LYS A 69 2.97 -6.60 -7.04
N ALA A 70 3.51 -6.14 -5.92
CA ALA A 70 4.81 -6.58 -5.39
C ALA A 70 4.79 -8.04 -4.93
N TYR A 71 3.69 -8.47 -4.34
CA TYR A 71 3.51 -9.80 -3.75
C TYR A 71 2.20 -10.45 -4.22
N PRO A 72 2.11 -10.85 -5.50
CA PRO A 72 0.84 -11.30 -6.09
C PRO A 72 0.24 -12.54 -5.43
N LYS A 73 1.10 -13.42 -4.88
CA LYS A 73 0.67 -14.64 -4.19
C LYS A 73 0.14 -14.40 -2.79
N TYR A 74 0.38 -13.21 -2.23
CA TYR A 74 0.14 -12.89 -0.83
C TYR A 74 -0.82 -11.71 -0.65
N GLY A 75 -1.75 -11.50 -1.59
CA GLY A 75 -2.68 -10.36 -1.57
C GLY A 75 -3.47 -10.23 -0.27
N LEU A 76 -3.96 -11.35 0.28
CA LEU A 76 -4.65 -11.35 1.56
C LEU A 76 -3.74 -10.88 2.70
N TYR A 77 -2.51 -11.38 2.75
CA TYR A 77 -1.53 -10.98 3.77
C TYR A 77 -1.12 -9.52 3.64
N VAL A 78 -1.03 -8.99 2.42
CA VAL A 78 -0.79 -7.56 2.18
C VAL A 78 -1.92 -6.73 2.80
N GLY A 79 -3.17 -7.08 2.54
CA GLY A 79 -4.32 -6.39 3.10
C GLY A 79 -4.37 -6.44 4.63
N LEU A 80 -4.20 -7.63 5.20
CA LEU A 80 -4.19 -7.82 6.66
C LEU A 80 -2.99 -7.13 7.31
N GLY A 81 -1.82 -7.19 6.67
CA GLY A 81 -0.62 -6.52 7.14
C GLY A 81 -0.77 -4.99 7.15
N LEU A 82 -1.35 -4.41 6.10
CA LEU A 82 -1.62 -2.98 6.03
C LEU A 82 -2.68 -2.54 7.04
N ALA A 83 -3.72 -3.35 7.26
CA ALA A 83 -4.73 -3.07 8.29
C ALA A 83 -4.12 -3.05 9.69
N SER A 84 -3.28 -4.04 10.00
CA SER A 84 -2.55 -4.11 11.28
C SER A 84 -1.54 -2.98 11.42
N TYR A 85 -0.80 -2.68 10.35
CA TYR A 85 0.14 -1.56 10.30
C TYR A 85 -0.56 -0.23 10.60
N SER A 86 -1.69 0.04 9.94
CA SER A 86 -2.41 1.29 10.14
C SER A 86 -2.94 1.43 11.57
N GLY A 87 -3.47 0.35 12.15
CA GLY A 87 -3.88 0.34 13.55
C GLY A 87 -2.71 0.60 14.52
N LEU A 88 -1.57 -0.03 14.26
CA LEU A 88 -0.35 0.21 15.04
C LEU A 88 0.12 1.67 14.92
N MET A 89 0.07 2.26 13.72
CA MET A 89 0.46 3.65 13.52
C MET A 89 -0.43 4.63 14.29
N GLU A 90 -1.74 4.36 14.38
CA GLU A 90 -2.65 5.16 15.22
C GLU A 90 -2.27 5.11 16.71
N LEU A 91 -1.90 3.92 17.21
CA LEU A 91 -1.41 3.77 18.58
C LEU A 91 -0.09 4.50 18.79
N LEU A 92 0.85 4.40 17.85
CA LEU A 92 2.15 5.08 17.93
C LEU A 92 2.00 6.60 17.86
N GLN A 93 1.10 7.12 17.04
CA GLN A 93 0.80 8.55 17.01
C GLN A 93 0.33 9.06 18.38
N THR A 94 -0.57 8.34 19.02
CA THR A 94 -1.05 8.69 20.35
C THR A 94 0.05 8.65 21.40
N ALA A 95 0.95 7.66 21.32
CA ALA A 95 2.00 7.44 22.32
C ALA A 95 3.21 8.36 22.15
N PHE A 96 3.61 8.67 20.92
CA PHE A 96 4.89 9.30 20.62
C PHE A 96 4.80 10.70 20.00
N THR A 97 3.61 11.18 19.65
CA THR A 97 3.44 12.54 19.12
C THR A 97 2.62 13.40 20.06
N HIS A 98 3.02 14.67 20.24
CA HIS A 98 2.29 15.62 21.08
C HIS A 98 1.21 16.38 20.30
N THR A 99 1.35 16.45 18.96
CA THR A 99 0.47 17.24 18.09
C THR A 99 -0.57 16.42 17.36
N ARG A 100 -0.44 15.09 17.37
CA ARG A 100 -1.38 14.17 16.72
C ARG A 100 -1.92 13.17 17.72
N THR A 101 -3.23 13.04 17.74
CA THR A 101 -3.90 11.97 18.48
C THR A 101 -4.40 10.94 17.49
N GLY A 102 -4.09 9.67 17.75
CA GLY A 102 -4.65 8.56 16.98
C GLY A 102 -6.18 8.61 17.03
N ASN A 103 -6.81 8.41 15.89
CA ASN A 103 -8.25 8.49 15.73
C ASN A 103 -8.78 7.24 15.05
N ILE A 104 -9.79 6.62 15.66
CA ILE A 104 -10.46 5.45 15.07
C ILE A 104 -11.01 5.77 13.67
N ALA A 105 -11.47 7.00 13.43
CA ALA A 105 -11.94 7.41 12.11
C ALA A 105 -10.83 7.39 11.06
N ASP A 106 -9.59 7.69 11.41
CA ASP A 106 -8.45 7.59 10.50
C ASP A 106 -8.15 6.13 10.14
N TRP A 107 -8.17 5.25 11.13
CA TRP A 107 -8.04 3.81 10.90
C TRP A 107 -9.15 3.26 10.01
N LEU A 108 -10.40 3.68 10.22
CA LEU A 108 -11.52 3.29 9.36
C LEU A 108 -11.34 3.79 7.92
N ALA A 109 -10.81 5.00 7.73
CA ALA A 109 -10.47 5.53 6.40
C ALA A 109 -9.38 4.69 5.73
N ASP A 110 -8.36 4.27 6.49
CA ASP A 110 -7.31 3.38 6.00
C ASP A 110 -7.88 2.02 5.55
N LEU A 111 -8.76 1.44 6.36
CA LEU A 111 -9.45 0.19 6.02
C LEU A 111 -10.31 0.35 4.75
N ALA A 112 -11.02 1.46 4.62
CA ALA A 112 -11.79 1.76 3.41
C ALA A 112 -10.88 1.85 2.19
N GLY A 113 -9.70 2.46 2.31
CA GLY A 113 -8.69 2.50 1.25
C GLY A 113 -8.19 1.12 0.85
N ILE A 114 -7.92 0.25 1.81
CA ILE A 114 -7.50 -1.13 1.57
C ILE A 114 -8.60 -1.90 0.81
N LEU A 115 -9.85 -1.80 1.24
CA LEU A 115 -10.98 -2.46 0.60
C LEU A 115 -11.19 -1.96 -0.84
N LEU A 116 -11.09 -0.65 -1.06
CA LEU A 116 -11.18 -0.07 -2.41
C LEU A 116 -10.02 -0.54 -3.30
N GLY A 117 -8.82 -0.64 -2.76
CA GLY A 117 -7.66 -1.15 -3.48
C GLY A 117 -7.84 -2.60 -3.91
N VAL A 118 -8.31 -3.45 -3.01
CA VAL A 118 -8.62 -4.86 -3.31
C VAL A 118 -9.73 -4.97 -4.35
N TYR A 119 -10.79 -4.19 -4.20
CA TYR A 119 -11.90 -4.20 -5.16
C TYR A 119 -11.45 -3.77 -6.57
N GLY A 120 -10.66 -2.70 -6.66
CA GLY A 120 -10.12 -2.22 -7.93
C GLY A 120 -9.23 -3.26 -8.62
N LEU A 121 -8.39 -3.98 -7.86
CA LEU A 121 -7.57 -5.06 -8.38
C LEU A 121 -8.41 -6.23 -8.90
N ASN A 122 -9.45 -6.62 -8.18
CA ASN A 122 -10.36 -7.69 -8.60
C ASN A 122 -11.08 -7.32 -9.90
N MET A 123 -11.51 -6.06 -10.02
CA MET A 123 -12.13 -5.56 -11.25
C MET A 123 -11.15 -5.56 -12.43
N GLN A 124 -9.91 -5.16 -12.20
CA GLN A 124 -8.86 -5.19 -13.22
C GLN A 124 -8.60 -6.62 -13.71
N ASN A 125 -8.48 -7.57 -12.79
CA ASN A 125 -8.24 -8.98 -13.13
C ASN A 125 -9.41 -9.59 -13.95
N LYS A 126 -10.65 -9.22 -13.63
CA LYS A 126 -11.82 -9.68 -14.40
C LYS A 126 -11.84 -9.15 -15.84
N LYS A 127 -11.32 -7.95 -16.09
CA LYS A 127 -11.23 -7.39 -17.44
C LYS A 127 -10.13 -8.02 -18.30
N LEU A 128 -9.12 -8.63 -17.67
CA LEU A 128 -8.02 -9.28 -18.37
C LEU A 128 -8.30 -10.75 -18.70
N ASN A 129 -9.32 -11.35 -18.11
CA ASN A 129 -9.81 -12.69 -18.37
C ASN A 129 -11.03 -12.66 -19.28
#